data_c4062d64a6cc1465fbe47360519cdd87
#
_entry.id   c4062d64a6cc1465fbe47360519cdd87
#
_cell.length_a   1.000
_cell.length_b   1.000
_cell.length_c   1.000
_cell.angle_alpha   90.00
_cell.angle_beta   90.00
_cell.angle_gamma   90.00
#
_symmetry.space_group_name_H-M   'P 1'
#
loop_
_entity.id
_entity.type
_entity.pdbx_description
1 polymer ?
#
loop_
_entity_poly.entity_id
_entity_poly.type
_entity_poly.pdbx_seq_one_letter_code
_entity_poly.pdbx_strand_id
1 'polypeptide(L)'
;MEAVLTAAVALLDEAGGSALTFRALATRLGTGVGTIYWYVSNKDELLDRATDHAIGGVLTAVEEQPDSEDPIADLRAMAISLFDAIVDRPWLSAYFMRNTDIQGNSLRLYEKLGEQTLRLDLTPRQRFHAVSAITGVVVGTAADLGVEVPQELLDGSVDRDAFLHRFAETWRSLDATNFPFVHQIADEFAEHDDRDQFIAALDLTLEGLRLQAGS
;
A
#
# COMPACT_ATOMS: atom_id res chain seq x y z
N MET A 1 2.44 -18.28 18.54
CA MET A 1 2.15 -16.92 18.02
C MET A 1 2.02 -16.94 16.51
N GLU A 2 3.00 -17.42 15.77
CA GLU A 2 3.01 -17.45 14.30
C GLU A 2 1.73 -18.04 13.70
N ALA A 3 1.32 -19.24 14.11
CA ALA A 3 0.07 -19.86 13.64
C ALA A 3 -1.19 -18.97 13.88
N VAL A 4 -1.21 -18.20 14.97
CA VAL A 4 -2.31 -17.27 15.28
C VAL A 4 -2.31 -16.12 14.29
N LEU A 5 -1.13 -15.54 13.99
CA LEU A 5 -1.00 -14.43 13.05
C LEU A 5 -1.27 -14.87 11.61
N THR A 6 -0.77 -16.02 11.19
CA THR A 6 -1.07 -16.60 9.87
C THR A 6 -2.57 -16.85 9.69
N ALA A 7 -3.25 -17.39 10.71
CA ALA A 7 -4.69 -17.59 10.67
C ALA A 7 -5.47 -16.25 10.69
N ALA A 8 -4.96 -15.23 11.39
CA ALA A 8 -5.55 -13.91 11.39
C ALA A 8 -5.44 -13.22 10.02
N VAL A 9 -4.26 -13.27 9.39
CA VAL A 9 -4.05 -12.77 8.03
C VAL A 9 -4.99 -13.47 7.04
N ALA A 10 -5.09 -14.80 7.11
CA ALA A 10 -5.99 -15.55 6.23
C ALA A 10 -7.48 -15.14 6.40
N LEU A 11 -7.93 -14.83 7.63
CA LEU A 11 -9.28 -14.31 7.85
C LEU A 11 -9.47 -12.89 7.28
N LEU A 12 -8.44 -12.06 7.37
CA LEU A 12 -8.44 -10.71 6.80
C LEU A 12 -8.46 -10.76 5.26
N ASP A 13 -7.68 -11.65 4.65
CA ASP A 13 -7.63 -11.86 3.20
C ASP A 13 -8.98 -12.38 2.66
N GLU A 14 -9.67 -13.26 3.40
CA GLU A 14 -10.95 -13.84 2.98
C GLU A 14 -12.14 -12.88 3.09
N ALA A 15 -12.20 -12.04 4.13
CA ALA A 15 -13.41 -11.28 4.45
C ALA A 15 -13.17 -9.92 5.13
N GLY A 16 -11.94 -9.42 5.08
CA GLY A 16 -11.59 -8.10 5.59
C GLY A 16 -11.63 -7.96 7.11
N GLY A 17 -11.44 -6.72 7.59
CA GLY A 17 -11.28 -6.42 9.01
C GLY A 17 -12.49 -6.71 9.88
N SER A 18 -13.72 -6.75 9.31
CA SER A 18 -14.94 -7.06 10.04
C SER A 18 -15.01 -8.54 10.43
N ALA A 19 -14.44 -9.44 9.63
CA ALA A 19 -14.44 -10.88 9.87
C ALA A 19 -13.46 -11.31 10.97
N LEU A 20 -12.44 -10.52 11.25
CA LEU A 20 -11.46 -10.83 12.29
C LEU A 20 -12.08 -10.64 13.67
N THR A 21 -12.49 -11.76 14.27
CA THR A 21 -12.95 -11.85 15.65
C THR A 21 -12.19 -12.95 16.38
N PHE A 22 -12.06 -12.84 17.70
CA PHE A 22 -11.41 -13.89 18.51
C PHE A 22 -12.15 -15.22 18.40
N ARG A 23 -13.47 -15.20 18.19
CA ARG A 23 -14.28 -16.41 17.99
C ARG A 23 -13.99 -17.08 16.64
N ALA A 24 -13.96 -16.30 15.55
CA ALA A 24 -13.62 -16.81 14.22
C ALA A 24 -12.22 -17.41 14.20
N LEU A 25 -11.25 -16.69 14.80
CA LEU A 25 -9.87 -17.13 14.89
C LEU A 25 -9.72 -18.42 15.72
N ALA A 26 -10.38 -18.51 16.88
CA ALA A 26 -10.37 -19.70 17.71
C ALA A 26 -11.00 -20.91 16.99
N THR A 27 -12.11 -20.70 16.26
CA THR A 27 -12.75 -21.75 15.44
C THR A 27 -11.79 -22.24 14.35
N ARG A 28 -11.12 -21.33 13.64
CA ARG A 28 -10.17 -21.68 12.57
C ARG A 28 -8.97 -22.48 13.09
N LEU A 29 -8.51 -22.15 14.29
CA LEU A 29 -7.40 -22.83 14.94
C LEU A 29 -7.78 -24.10 15.71
N GLY A 30 -9.06 -24.42 15.79
CA GLY A 30 -9.56 -25.59 16.57
C GLY A 30 -9.31 -25.45 18.07
N THR A 31 -9.30 -24.22 18.63
CA THR A 31 -9.00 -23.94 20.03
C THR A 31 -10.09 -23.11 20.72
N GLY A 32 -9.97 -22.92 22.02
CA GLY A 32 -10.84 -22.04 22.77
C GLY A 32 -10.47 -20.56 22.63
N VAL A 33 -11.46 -19.66 22.71
CA VAL A 33 -11.23 -18.19 22.67
C VAL A 33 -10.26 -17.75 23.76
N GLY A 34 -10.28 -18.39 24.94
CA GLY A 34 -9.36 -18.11 26.03
C GLY A 34 -7.89 -18.30 25.63
N THR A 35 -7.59 -19.23 24.72
CA THR A 35 -6.23 -19.44 24.22
C THR A 35 -5.74 -18.24 23.42
N ILE A 36 -6.62 -17.56 22.67
CA ILE A 36 -6.24 -16.38 21.89
C ILE A 36 -5.84 -15.22 22.80
N TYR A 37 -6.53 -15.05 23.93
CA TYR A 37 -6.20 -14.01 24.93
C TYR A 37 -4.81 -14.17 25.60
N TRP A 38 -4.19 -15.34 25.52
CA TRP A 38 -2.80 -15.52 25.96
C TRP A 38 -1.79 -14.87 25.00
N TYR A 39 -2.18 -14.62 23.76
CA TYR A 39 -1.31 -14.09 22.72
C TYR A 39 -1.54 -12.59 22.47
N VAL A 40 -2.78 -12.13 22.57
CA VAL A 40 -3.18 -10.74 22.29
C VAL A 40 -4.28 -10.30 23.24
N SER A 41 -4.22 -9.05 23.70
CA SER A 41 -5.12 -8.51 24.71
C SER A 41 -6.45 -8.02 24.13
N ASN A 42 -6.44 -7.58 22.88
CA ASN A 42 -7.61 -7.01 22.19
C ASN A 42 -7.49 -7.15 20.67
N LYS A 43 -8.55 -6.74 19.96
CA LYS A 43 -8.61 -6.84 18.50
C LYS A 43 -7.61 -5.91 17.81
N ASP A 44 -7.38 -4.72 18.35
CA ASP A 44 -6.47 -3.75 17.74
C ASP A 44 -5.02 -4.28 17.79
N GLU A 45 -4.58 -4.82 18.93
CA GLU A 45 -3.28 -5.49 19.04
C GLU A 45 -3.16 -6.69 18.08
N LEU A 46 -4.23 -7.47 17.91
CA LEU A 46 -4.23 -8.58 16.96
C LEU A 46 -4.07 -8.08 15.51
N LEU A 47 -4.77 -7.00 15.16
CA LEU A 47 -4.69 -6.38 13.83
C LEU A 47 -3.27 -5.82 13.58
N ASP A 48 -2.71 -5.10 14.54
CA ASP A 48 -1.36 -4.53 14.42
C ASP A 48 -0.32 -5.64 14.20
N ARG A 49 -0.38 -6.71 14.99
CA ARG A 49 0.52 -7.86 14.84
C ARG A 49 0.29 -8.64 13.54
N ALA A 50 -0.96 -8.78 13.09
CA ALA A 50 -1.26 -9.43 11.82
C ALA A 50 -0.77 -8.59 10.63
N THR A 51 -0.89 -7.26 10.71
CA THR A 51 -0.33 -6.32 9.74
C THR A 51 1.19 -6.45 9.67
N ASP A 52 1.88 -6.40 10.81
CA ASP A 52 3.33 -6.56 10.86
C ASP A 52 3.79 -7.92 10.32
N HIS A 53 3.03 -8.98 10.62
CA HIS A 53 3.31 -10.32 10.08
C HIS A 53 3.16 -10.36 8.53
N ALA A 54 2.13 -9.71 7.98
CA ALA A 54 1.95 -9.61 6.53
C ALA A 54 3.09 -8.81 5.87
N ILE A 55 3.51 -7.69 6.49
CA ILE A 55 4.67 -6.90 6.06
C ILE A 55 5.96 -7.73 6.10
N GLY A 56 6.08 -8.67 7.03
CA GLY A 56 7.21 -9.60 7.09
C GLY A 56 7.41 -10.38 5.80
N GLY A 57 6.34 -10.73 5.09
CA GLY A 57 6.41 -11.36 3.76
C GLY A 57 7.00 -10.42 2.69
N VAL A 58 6.60 -9.15 2.71
CA VAL A 58 7.17 -8.12 1.81
C VAL A 58 8.65 -7.90 2.11
N LEU A 59 8.99 -7.77 3.39
CA LEU A 59 10.37 -7.61 3.84
C LEU A 59 11.26 -8.76 3.37
N THR A 60 10.79 -10.02 3.50
CA THR A 60 11.53 -11.18 3.01
C THR A 60 11.78 -11.08 1.50
N ALA A 61 10.77 -10.74 0.71
CA ALA A 61 10.92 -10.58 -0.72
C ALA A 61 11.91 -9.45 -1.10
N VAL A 62 11.94 -8.38 -0.33
CA VAL A 62 12.91 -7.28 -0.49
C VAL A 62 14.32 -7.72 -0.08
N GLU A 63 14.47 -8.43 1.04
CA GLU A 63 15.78 -8.89 1.54
C GLU A 63 16.42 -9.97 0.63
N GLU A 64 15.62 -10.72 -0.11
CA GLU A 64 16.11 -11.70 -1.08
C GLU A 64 16.63 -11.08 -2.39
N GLN A 65 16.30 -9.81 -2.66
CA GLN A 65 16.80 -9.10 -3.84
C GLN A 65 18.19 -8.51 -3.54
N PRO A 66 19.21 -8.84 -4.34
CA PRO A 66 20.53 -8.22 -4.17
C PRO A 66 20.46 -6.74 -4.53
N ASP A 67 21.19 -5.92 -3.79
CA ASP A 67 21.37 -4.50 -4.13
C ASP A 67 22.02 -4.37 -5.52
N SER A 68 21.48 -3.49 -6.35
CA SER A 68 22.06 -3.13 -7.64
C SER A 68 23.11 -2.02 -7.50
N GLU A 69 23.71 -1.59 -8.60
CA GLU A 69 24.61 -0.41 -8.60
C GLU A 69 23.85 0.92 -8.44
N ASP A 70 22.57 0.95 -8.82
CA ASP A 70 21.69 2.14 -8.72
C ASP A 70 20.73 2.03 -7.52
N PRO A 71 21.00 2.72 -6.41
CA PRO A 71 20.13 2.71 -5.24
C PRO A 71 18.74 3.29 -5.48
N ILE A 72 18.56 4.11 -6.52
CA ILE A 72 17.24 4.64 -6.90
C ILE A 72 16.43 3.56 -7.63
N ALA A 73 17.05 2.72 -8.44
CA ALA A 73 16.40 1.54 -9.02
C ALA A 73 15.99 0.54 -7.94
N ASP A 74 16.82 0.35 -6.90
CA ASP A 74 16.50 -0.50 -5.75
C ASP A 74 15.31 0.04 -4.97
N LEU A 75 15.27 1.35 -4.67
CA LEU A 75 14.12 2.03 -4.06
C LEU A 75 12.84 1.85 -4.88
N ARG A 76 12.94 1.96 -6.21
CA ARG A 76 11.82 1.73 -7.12
C ARG A 76 11.26 0.32 -7.02
N ALA A 77 12.13 -0.69 -7.05
CA ALA A 77 11.73 -2.08 -6.94
C ALA A 77 11.06 -2.39 -5.60
N MET A 78 11.62 -1.89 -4.48
CA MET A 78 11.05 -2.03 -3.14
C MET A 78 9.68 -1.36 -3.03
N ALA A 79 9.52 -0.14 -3.57
CA ALA A 79 8.26 0.60 -3.56
C ALA A 79 7.16 -0.14 -4.35
N ILE A 80 7.50 -0.71 -5.52
CA ILE A 80 6.58 -1.50 -6.32
C ILE A 80 6.17 -2.78 -5.57
N SER A 81 7.12 -3.51 -4.97
CA SER A 81 6.82 -4.71 -4.19
C SER A 81 5.88 -4.41 -3.01
N LEU A 82 6.07 -3.28 -2.34
CA LEU A 82 5.20 -2.85 -1.25
C LEU A 82 3.81 -2.45 -1.75
N PHE A 83 3.75 -1.72 -2.86
CA PHE A 83 2.48 -1.34 -3.49
C PHE A 83 1.67 -2.57 -3.90
N ASP A 84 2.27 -3.51 -4.64
CA ASP A 84 1.62 -4.72 -5.09
C ASP A 84 1.09 -5.54 -3.89
N ALA A 85 1.86 -5.65 -2.81
CA ALA A 85 1.44 -6.34 -1.58
C ALA A 85 0.25 -5.67 -0.87
N ILE A 86 0.15 -4.34 -0.93
CA ILE A 86 -1.00 -3.61 -0.35
C ILE A 86 -2.22 -3.73 -1.26
N VAL A 87 -2.05 -3.67 -2.58
CA VAL A 87 -3.15 -3.84 -3.55
C VAL A 87 -3.73 -5.25 -3.47
N ASP A 88 -2.88 -6.27 -3.35
CA ASP A 88 -3.33 -7.66 -3.15
C ASP A 88 -4.09 -7.87 -1.83
N ARG A 89 -3.88 -6.97 -0.84
CA ARG A 89 -4.51 -7.02 0.48
C ARG A 89 -5.08 -5.66 0.88
N PRO A 90 -6.22 -5.24 0.31
CA PRO A 90 -6.78 -3.89 0.55
C PRO A 90 -6.96 -3.53 2.03
N TRP A 91 -7.18 -4.54 2.90
CA TRP A 91 -7.26 -4.33 4.34
C TRP A 91 -5.94 -3.81 4.95
N LEU A 92 -4.79 -4.10 4.30
CA LEU A 92 -3.46 -3.73 4.80
C LEU A 92 -3.27 -2.21 4.80
N SER A 93 -3.75 -1.49 3.77
CA SER A 93 -3.64 -0.03 3.68
C SER A 93 -4.30 0.68 4.86
N ALA A 94 -5.48 0.22 5.28
CA ALA A 94 -6.23 0.79 6.39
C ALA A 94 -5.48 0.71 7.74
N TYR A 95 -4.60 -0.28 7.89
CA TYR A 95 -3.83 -0.51 9.12
C TYR A 95 -2.41 0.05 9.04
N PHE A 96 -1.83 0.13 7.85
CA PHE A 96 -0.50 0.71 7.64
C PHE A 96 -0.43 2.18 8.11
N MET A 97 -1.51 2.93 7.91
CA MET A 97 -1.62 4.33 8.32
C MET A 97 -1.99 4.52 9.81
N ARG A 98 -2.50 3.49 10.48
CA ARG A 98 -2.96 3.59 11.87
C ARG A 98 -1.88 3.28 12.90
N ASN A 99 -0.83 2.60 12.49
CA ASN A 99 0.15 2.06 13.44
C ASN A 99 1.08 3.17 13.95
N THR A 100 0.87 3.58 15.19
CA THR A 100 1.75 4.51 15.91
C THR A 100 2.84 3.79 16.69
N ASP A 101 2.71 2.47 16.89
CA ASP A 101 3.70 1.66 17.56
C ASP A 101 4.69 1.07 16.54
N ILE A 102 5.97 1.14 16.87
CA ILE A 102 7.05 0.62 16.03
C ILE A 102 6.99 -0.92 16.08
N GLN A 103 6.41 -1.52 15.04
CA GLN A 103 6.40 -2.96 14.86
C GLN A 103 7.71 -3.41 14.17
N GLY A 104 8.18 -4.61 14.50
CA GLY A 104 9.50 -5.07 14.11
C GLY A 104 9.74 -5.09 12.59
N ASN A 105 8.82 -5.68 11.82
CA ASN A 105 8.95 -5.81 10.36
C ASN A 105 8.70 -4.48 9.64
N SER A 106 7.75 -3.69 10.11
CA SER A 106 7.48 -2.35 9.55
C SER A 106 8.70 -1.44 9.71
N LEU A 107 9.36 -1.46 10.88
CA LEU A 107 10.57 -0.69 11.10
C LEU A 107 11.73 -1.20 10.24
N ARG A 108 11.89 -2.53 10.09
CA ARG A 108 12.93 -3.10 9.23
C ARG A 108 12.72 -2.77 7.76
N LEU A 109 11.47 -2.77 7.28
CA LEU A 109 11.16 -2.33 5.92
C LEU A 109 11.50 -0.84 5.71
N TYR A 110 11.16 0.00 6.69
CA TYR A 110 11.52 1.43 6.66
C TYR A 110 13.05 1.62 6.66
N GLU A 111 13.78 0.83 7.46
CA GLU A 111 15.25 0.82 7.47
C GLU A 111 15.82 0.40 6.12
N LYS A 112 15.28 -0.65 5.48
CA LYS A 112 15.72 -1.12 4.16
C LYS A 112 15.57 -0.04 3.08
N LEU A 113 14.45 0.69 3.08
CA LEU A 113 14.29 1.87 2.21
C LEU A 113 15.33 2.95 2.55
N GLY A 114 15.57 3.18 3.84
CA GLY A 114 16.56 4.13 4.32
C GLY A 114 17.99 3.78 3.91
N GLU A 115 18.39 2.50 3.98
CA GLU A 115 19.71 2.00 3.59
C GLU A 115 20.06 2.41 2.15
N GLN A 116 19.10 2.38 1.22
CA GLN A 116 19.35 2.82 -0.16
C GLN A 116 19.67 4.32 -0.24
N THR A 117 19.04 5.13 0.61
CA THR A 117 19.33 6.57 0.65
C THR A 117 20.70 6.88 1.28
N LEU A 118 21.27 5.95 2.08
CA LEU A 118 22.64 6.10 2.62
C LEU A 118 23.71 5.97 1.53
N ARG A 119 23.40 5.31 0.43
CA ARG A 119 24.28 5.14 -0.74
C ARG A 119 24.28 6.38 -1.65
N LEU A 120 23.44 7.39 -1.37
CA LEU A 120 23.32 8.63 -2.11
C LEU A 120 23.98 9.78 -1.35
N ASP A 121 24.49 10.79 -2.08
CA ASP A 121 25.02 12.02 -1.46
C ASP A 121 23.87 12.93 -1.01
N LEU A 122 23.33 12.65 0.15
CA LEU A 122 22.16 13.32 0.73
C LEU A 122 22.42 13.68 2.19
N THR A 123 21.87 14.79 2.63
CA THR A 123 21.80 15.13 4.06
C THR A 123 20.80 14.24 4.79
N PRO A 124 20.90 14.04 6.12
CA PRO A 124 19.92 13.28 6.90
C PRO A 124 18.47 13.75 6.71
N ARG A 125 18.30 15.06 6.56
CA ARG A 125 16.97 15.65 6.30
C ARG A 125 16.40 15.23 4.95
N GLN A 126 17.22 15.23 3.89
CA GLN A 126 16.81 14.79 2.56
C GLN A 126 16.46 13.30 2.54
N ARG A 127 17.28 12.46 3.22
CA ARG A 127 17.00 11.02 3.38
C ARG A 127 15.64 10.78 4.04
N PHE A 128 15.36 11.46 5.15
CA PHE A 128 14.07 11.39 5.83
C PHE A 128 12.91 11.78 4.90
N HIS A 129 13.05 12.91 4.18
CA HIS A 129 12.01 13.36 3.24
C HIS A 129 11.83 12.39 2.08
N ALA A 130 12.91 11.80 1.56
CA ALA A 130 12.85 10.83 0.46
C ALA A 130 12.06 9.57 0.85
N VAL A 131 12.43 8.93 1.97
CA VAL A 131 11.72 7.73 2.44
C VAL A 131 10.27 8.04 2.78
N SER A 132 10.01 9.19 3.41
CA SER A 132 8.64 9.63 3.73
C SER A 132 7.81 9.89 2.46
N ALA A 133 8.39 10.50 1.43
CA ALA A 133 7.70 10.76 0.16
C ALA A 133 7.38 9.45 -0.57
N ILE A 134 8.35 8.54 -0.70
CA ILE A 134 8.16 7.24 -1.34
C ILE A 134 7.07 6.44 -0.61
N THR A 135 7.16 6.33 0.71
CA THR A 135 6.14 5.63 1.52
C THR A 135 4.77 6.29 1.36
N GLY A 136 4.73 7.63 1.35
CA GLY A 136 3.49 8.39 1.15
C GLY A 136 2.83 8.12 -0.19
N VAL A 137 3.60 8.08 -1.29
CA VAL A 137 3.10 7.73 -2.63
C VAL A 137 2.57 6.30 -2.65
N VAL A 138 3.34 5.33 -2.15
CA VAL A 138 2.94 3.92 -2.12
C VAL A 138 1.64 3.72 -1.35
N VAL A 139 1.63 4.14 -0.08
CA VAL A 139 0.49 3.88 0.80
C VAL A 139 -0.72 4.72 0.40
N GLY A 140 -0.51 5.97 0.00
CA GLY A 140 -1.60 6.86 -0.42
C GLY A 140 -2.31 6.35 -1.67
N THR A 141 -1.57 5.98 -2.72
CA THR A 141 -2.16 5.46 -3.95
C THR A 141 -2.82 4.10 -3.72
N ALA A 142 -2.16 3.19 -2.99
CA ALA A 142 -2.74 1.88 -2.69
C ALA A 142 -4.00 1.99 -1.79
N ALA A 143 -4.05 2.96 -0.88
CA ALA A 143 -5.22 3.22 -0.05
C ALA A 143 -6.40 3.75 -0.87
N ASP A 144 -6.13 4.61 -1.86
CA ASP A 144 -7.17 5.14 -2.77
C ASP A 144 -7.85 4.01 -3.54
N LEU A 145 -7.10 3.02 -4.01
CA LEU A 145 -7.64 1.82 -4.66
C LEU A 145 -8.46 0.92 -3.72
N GLY A 146 -8.21 0.99 -2.42
CA GLY A 146 -8.93 0.24 -1.37
C GLY A 146 -10.20 0.94 -0.84
N VAL A 147 -10.46 2.19 -1.25
CA VAL A 147 -11.69 2.92 -0.90
C VAL A 147 -12.89 2.28 -1.60
N GLU A 148 -14.06 2.37 -0.97
CA GLU A 148 -15.32 1.73 -1.39
C GLU A 148 -15.48 1.69 -2.92
N VAL A 149 -15.23 0.52 -3.49
CA VAL A 149 -15.52 0.25 -4.90
C VAL A 149 -17.03 0.39 -5.11
N PRO A 150 -17.48 1.19 -6.09
CA PRO A 150 -18.90 1.34 -6.38
C PRO A 150 -19.61 0.00 -6.55
N GLN A 151 -20.82 -0.12 -6.01
CA GLN A 151 -21.57 -1.38 -6.00
C GLN A 151 -21.75 -1.95 -7.42
N GLU A 152 -21.90 -1.10 -8.43
CA GLU A 152 -22.04 -1.47 -9.84
C GLU A 152 -20.78 -2.12 -10.44
N LEU A 153 -19.60 -1.84 -9.88
CA LEU A 153 -18.36 -2.53 -10.22
C LEU A 153 -18.23 -3.85 -9.47
N LEU A 154 -18.66 -3.89 -8.19
CA LEU A 154 -18.61 -5.10 -7.37
C LEU A 154 -19.54 -6.20 -7.87
N ASP A 155 -20.74 -5.84 -8.33
CA ASP A 155 -21.72 -6.81 -8.84
C ASP A 155 -21.57 -7.10 -10.35
N GLY A 156 -20.61 -6.45 -11.01
CA GLY A 156 -20.30 -6.64 -12.42
C GLY A 156 -21.36 -6.09 -13.37
N SER A 157 -22.28 -5.25 -12.90
CA SER A 157 -23.30 -4.62 -13.76
C SER A 157 -22.72 -3.57 -14.71
N VAL A 158 -21.58 -2.99 -14.33
CA VAL A 158 -20.77 -2.08 -15.16
C VAL A 158 -19.32 -2.54 -15.07
N ASP A 159 -18.63 -2.64 -16.20
CA ASP A 159 -17.19 -2.85 -16.21
C ASP A 159 -16.44 -1.55 -15.87
N ARG A 160 -15.15 -1.67 -15.50
CA ARG A 160 -14.32 -0.54 -15.09
C ARG A 160 -14.18 0.50 -16.21
N ASP A 161 -13.99 0.05 -17.43
CA ASP A 161 -13.79 0.95 -18.58
C ASP A 161 -15.06 1.77 -18.84
N ALA A 162 -16.22 1.14 -18.86
CA ALA A 162 -17.51 1.83 -19.00
C ALA A 162 -17.75 2.82 -17.85
N PHE A 163 -17.34 2.47 -16.63
CA PHE A 163 -17.44 3.35 -15.47
C PHE A 163 -16.55 4.61 -15.65
N LEU A 164 -15.29 4.42 -16.01
CA LEU A 164 -14.35 5.54 -16.24
C LEU A 164 -14.78 6.42 -17.41
N HIS A 165 -15.22 5.83 -18.53
CA HIS A 165 -15.75 6.58 -19.66
C HIS A 165 -16.97 7.44 -19.28
N ARG A 166 -17.87 6.94 -18.45
CA ARG A 166 -19.03 7.73 -17.95
C ARG A 166 -18.58 8.93 -17.12
N PHE A 167 -17.54 8.77 -16.29
CA PHE A 167 -16.95 9.90 -15.56
C PHE A 167 -16.29 10.91 -16.50
N ALA A 168 -15.53 10.44 -17.49
CA ALA A 168 -14.90 11.30 -18.48
C ALA A 168 -15.94 12.10 -19.30
N GLU A 169 -17.11 11.51 -19.65
CA GLU A 169 -18.21 12.23 -20.29
C GLU A 169 -18.75 13.33 -19.37
N THR A 170 -18.86 13.09 -18.07
CA THR A 170 -19.23 14.13 -17.11
C THR A 170 -18.24 15.30 -17.15
N TRP A 171 -16.93 15.01 -17.19
CA TRP A 171 -15.89 16.02 -17.31
C TRP A 171 -15.97 16.80 -18.63
N ARG A 172 -16.21 16.13 -19.75
CA ARG A 172 -16.41 16.76 -21.08
C ARG A 172 -17.65 17.64 -21.13
N SER A 173 -18.65 17.38 -20.29
CA SER A 173 -19.88 18.20 -20.22
C SER A 173 -19.72 19.50 -19.44
N LEU A 174 -18.62 19.67 -18.70
CA LEU A 174 -18.34 20.90 -17.95
C LEU A 174 -17.97 22.05 -18.90
N ASP A 175 -18.11 23.31 -18.42
CA ASP A 175 -17.67 24.46 -19.18
C ASP A 175 -16.13 24.48 -19.34
N ALA A 176 -15.65 24.32 -20.57
CA ALA A 176 -14.23 24.30 -20.90
C ALA A 176 -13.48 25.58 -20.52
N THR A 177 -14.20 26.73 -20.38
CA THR A 177 -13.60 27.99 -19.95
C THR A 177 -13.23 27.95 -18.47
N ASN A 178 -14.09 27.33 -17.66
CA ASN A 178 -13.91 27.23 -16.22
C ASN A 178 -13.08 25.99 -15.82
N PHE A 179 -13.08 24.93 -16.64
CA PHE A 179 -12.42 23.66 -16.38
C PHE A 179 -11.50 23.19 -17.53
N PRO A 180 -10.57 24.04 -18.03
CA PRO A 180 -9.75 23.73 -19.19
C PRO A 180 -8.84 22.51 -18.98
N PHE A 181 -8.30 22.33 -17.77
CA PHE A 181 -7.45 21.17 -17.44
C PHE A 181 -8.23 19.86 -17.45
N VAL A 182 -9.41 19.83 -16.83
CA VAL A 182 -10.26 18.64 -16.76
C VAL A 182 -10.67 18.18 -18.16
N HIS A 183 -11.01 19.13 -19.05
CA HIS A 183 -11.29 18.83 -20.45
C HIS A 183 -10.09 18.22 -21.17
N GLN A 184 -8.88 18.75 -20.92
CA GLN A 184 -7.66 18.28 -21.58
C GLN A 184 -7.29 16.84 -21.21
N ILE A 185 -7.58 16.43 -19.96
CA ILE A 185 -7.19 15.11 -19.45
C ILE A 185 -8.33 14.07 -19.44
N ALA A 186 -9.52 14.43 -19.95
CA ALA A 186 -10.69 13.54 -19.83
C ALA A 186 -10.49 12.20 -20.56
N ASP A 187 -9.78 12.19 -21.68
CA ASP A 187 -9.48 10.96 -22.43
C ASP A 187 -8.44 10.13 -21.69
N GLU A 188 -7.38 10.73 -21.17
CA GLU A 188 -6.36 10.07 -20.35
C GLU A 188 -6.97 9.44 -19.09
N PHE A 189 -7.93 10.17 -18.47
CA PHE A 189 -8.65 9.63 -17.32
C PHE A 189 -9.53 8.44 -17.69
N ALA A 190 -10.17 8.44 -18.86
CA ALA A 190 -11.03 7.35 -19.30
C ALA A 190 -10.26 6.02 -19.53
N GLU A 191 -9.00 6.11 -19.90
CA GLU A 191 -8.17 4.99 -20.35
C GLU A 191 -7.05 4.61 -19.36
N HIS A 192 -6.94 5.32 -18.18
CA HIS A 192 -5.82 5.10 -17.29
C HIS A 192 -5.84 3.72 -16.61
N ASP A 193 -4.65 3.20 -16.39
CA ASP A 193 -4.37 2.09 -15.50
C ASP A 193 -3.85 2.60 -14.15
N ASP A 194 -4.42 2.11 -13.04
CA ASP A 194 -4.09 2.56 -11.70
C ASP A 194 -2.64 2.26 -11.32
N ARG A 195 -2.12 1.11 -11.78
CA ARG A 195 -0.73 0.72 -11.51
C ARG A 195 0.24 1.57 -12.31
N ASP A 196 -0.07 1.87 -13.56
CA ASP A 196 0.73 2.78 -14.40
C ASP A 196 0.74 4.20 -13.82
N GLN A 197 -0.40 4.67 -13.31
CA GLN A 197 -0.50 5.96 -12.61
C GLN A 197 0.37 5.97 -11.33
N PHE A 198 0.35 4.90 -10.55
CA PHE A 198 1.24 4.75 -9.38
C PHE A 198 2.71 4.80 -9.80
N ILE A 199 3.11 4.03 -10.83
CA ILE A 199 4.48 4.00 -11.34
C ILE A 199 4.92 5.39 -11.80
N ALA A 200 4.08 6.13 -12.52
CA ALA A 200 4.37 7.49 -12.95
C ALA A 200 4.60 8.44 -11.76
N ALA A 201 3.76 8.38 -10.72
CA ALA A 201 3.91 9.18 -9.51
C ALA A 201 5.19 8.83 -8.73
N LEU A 202 5.52 7.54 -8.65
CA LEU A 202 6.75 7.05 -8.03
C LEU A 202 7.97 7.55 -8.81
N ASP A 203 7.97 7.41 -10.14
CA ASP A 203 9.09 7.81 -10.99
C ASP A 203 9.33 9.33 -10.91
N LEU A 204 8.28 10.17 -10.89
CA LEU A 204 8.40 11.61 -10.62
C LEU A 204 9.09 11.91 -9.28
N THR A 205 8.75 11.14 -8.23
CA THR A 205 9.36 11.28 -6.90
C THR A 205 10.84 10.87 -6.92
N LEU A 206 11.18 9.77 -7.59
CA LEU A 206 12.53 9.24 -7.68
C LEU A 206 13.44 10.09 -8.56
N GLU A 207 12.92 10.68 -9.64
CA GLU A 207 13.66 11.65 -10.44
C GLU A 207 13.99 12.92 -9.64
N GLY A 208 13.04 13.40 -8.83
CA GLY A 208 13.30 14.49 -7.88
C GLY A 208 14.41 14.14 -6.87
N LEU A 209 14.45 12.90 -6.38
CA LEU A 209 15.51 12.40 -5.50
C LEU A 209 16.86 12.34 -6.25
N ARG A 210 16.88 11.84 -7.48
CA ARG A 210 18.09 11.78 -8.33
C ARG A 210 18.71 13.15 -8.54
N LEU A 211 17.89 14.17 -8.79
CA LEU A 211 18.36 15.56 -8.91
C LEU A 211 18.99 16.08 -7.62
N GLN A 212 18.43 15.75 -6.47
CA GLN A 212 19.00 16.16 -5.17
C GLN A 212 20.30 15.45 -4.84
N ALA A 213 20.46 14.19 -5.22
CA ALA A 213 21.67 13.41 -4.99
C ALA A 213 22.84 13.81 -5.92
N GLY A 214 22.58 14.47 -7.03
CA GLY A 214 23.58 14.95 -7.98
C GLY A 214 23.96 16.44 -7.82
N SER A 215 23.39 17.13 -6.82
CA SER A 215 23.65 18.54 -6.54
C SER A 215 24.62 18.71 -5.41
#